data_071aa215fb233ab95dbb263b8b24304e
#
_entry.id   071aa215fb233ab95dbb263b8b24304e
#
_cell.length_a   1.000
_cell.length_b   1.000
_cell.length_c   1.000
_cell.angle_alpha   90.00
_cell.angle_beta   90.00
_cell.angle_gamma   90.00
#
_symmetry.space_group_name_H-M   'P 1'
#
loop_
_entity.id
_entity.type
_entity.pdbx_description
1 polymer ?
#
loop_
_entity_poly.entity_id
_entity_poly.type
_entity_poly.pdbx_seq_one_letter_code
_entity_poly.pdbx_strand_id
1 'polypeptide(L)'
;AYIGTYGFSDDYSTYFAANLSHTNLIKWDVMSGRPLYAALRYIAQNFIGSTPDFTLFRVVSVLSIISLGCYLFFFLKRAQFPGGVMAWCVTPVLLCCLPSIALFGAWATCFPYATSILLAGASYSTLNYCTKLREISRFVSSVVLLALSFAIYQPTGMAFALFMLIDNCLNDSQLKYKKIFKDVIVIA
;
A
#
# COMPACT_ATOMS: atom_id res chain seq x y z
N ALA A 1 -16.51 -14.82 -1.05
CA ALA A 1 -16.05 -15.54 0.14
C ALA A 1 -15.37 -14.62 1.17
N TYR A 2 -14.90 -13.43 0.80
CA TYR A 2 -14.17 -12.50 1.68
C TYR A 2 -15.06 -11.51 2.43
N ILE A 3 -16.32 -11.38 2.03
CA ILE A 3 -17.29 -10.47 2.66
C ILE A 3 -18.15 -11.30 3.62
N GLY A 4 -17.52 -11.88 4.63
CA GLY A 4 -18.20 -12.66 5.66
C GLY A 4 -18.25 -11.92 7.00
N THR A 5 -19.13 -12.36 7.88
CA THR A 5 -19.33 -11.82 9.24
C THR A 5 -18.34 -12.38 10.27
N TYR A 6 -17.28 -13.07 9.84
CA TYR A 6 -16.25 -13.64 10.71
C TYR A 6 -15.06 -12.71 10.88
N GLY A 7 -14.30 -12.86 11.94
CA GLY A 7 -13.00 -12.19 12.16
C GLY A 7 -11.84 -13.18 11.94
N PHE A 8 -10.68 -12.65 11.56
CA PHE A 8 -9.41 -13.35 11.66
C PHE A 8 -8.70 -12.97 12.97
N SER A 9 -7.67 -13.71 13.33
CA SER A 9 -6.86 -13.56 14.54
C SER A 9 -6.82 -12.14 15.13
N ASP A 10 -6.22 -11.20 14.42
CA ASP A 10 -6.05 -9.81 14.88
C ASP A 10 -7.36 -9.00 14.86
N ASP A 11 -8.35 -9.42 14.06
CA ASP A 11 -9.69 -8.80 14.06
C ASP A 11 -10.35 -9.02 15.42
N TYR A 12 -10.24 -10.23 15.97
CA TYR A 12 -10.78 -10.54 17.31
C TYR A 12 -10.04 -9.78 18.41
N SER A 13 -8.72 -9.62 18.31
CA SER A 13 -7.97 -8.82 19.30
C SER A 13 -8.41 -7.35 19.26
N THR A 14 -8.71 -6.81 18.09
CA THR A 14 -9.22 -5.45 17.92
C THR A 14 -10.63 -5.33 18.48
N TYR A 15 -11.52 -6.30 18.20
CA TYR A 15 -12.87 -6.35 18.77
C TYR A 15 -12.84 -6.42 20.30
N PHE A 16 -11.99 -7.30 20.86
CA PHE A 16 -11.83 -7.43 22.29
C PHE A 16 -11.32 -6.13 22.95
N ALA A 17 -10.33 -5.49 22.33
CA ALA A 17 -9.80 -4.22 22.82
C ALA A 17 -10.83 -3.10 22.79
N ALA A 18 -11.68 -3.06 21.75
CA ALA A 18 -12.71 -2.05 21.59
C ALA A 18 -13.87 -2.22 22.59
N ASN A 19 -14.37 -3.46 22.79
CA ASN A 19 -15.66 -3.71 23.44
C ASN A 19 -15.56 -4.30 24.84
N LEU A 20 -14.48 -5.02 25.16
CA LEU A 20 -14.38 -5.77 26.41
C LEU A 20 -13.29 -5.25 27.35
N SER A 21 -12.09 -5.00 26.85
CA SER A 21 -10.98 -4.55 27.70
C SER A 21 -10.75 -3.04 27.69
N HIS A 22 -11.34 -2.34 26.71
CA HIS A 22 -11.09 -0.91 26.45
C HIS A 22 -9.59 -0.58 26.38
N THR A 23 -8.77 -1.54 25.95
CA THR A 23 -7.32 -1.41 25.90
C THR A 23 -6.93 -0.53 24.74
N ASN A 24 -6.10 0.47 25.00
CA ASN A 24 -5.59 1.34 23.94
C ASN A 24 -4.45 0.66 23.18
N LEU A 25 -4.73 0.17 21.99
CA LEU A 25 -3.74 -0.44 21.09
C LEU A 25 -2.82 0.58 20.42
N ILE A 26 -3.14 1.89 20.50
CA ILE A 26 -2.35 2.96 19.88
C ILE A 26 -0.89 2.89 20.31
N LYS A 27 -0.64 2.76 21.60
CA LYS A 27 0.73 2.76 22.17
C LYS A 27 1.57 1.65 21.54
N TRP A 28 1.02 0.47 21.38
CA TRP A 28 1.72 -0.68 20.79
C TRP A 28 2.01 -0.45 19.30
N ASP A 29 1.03 0.01 18.54
CA ASP A 29 1.17 0.27 17.10
C ASP A 29 2.18 1.40 16.84
N VAL A 30 2.14 2.49 17.64
CA VAL A 30 3.10 3.60 17.55
C VAL A 30 4.52 3.13 17.90
N MET A 31 4.69 2.35 18.98
CA MET A 31 6.00 1.79 19.33
C MET A 31 6.54 0.82 18.29
N SER A 32 5.65 0.19 17.51
CA SER A 32 6.00 -0.64 16.35
C SER A 32 6.35 0.17 15.10
N GLY A 33 6.42 1.51 15.20
CA GLY A 33 6.76 2.41 14.10
C GLY A 33 5.64 2.61 13.09
N ARG A 34 4.36 2.47 13.48
CA ARG A 34 3.18 2.57 12.61
C ARG A 34 2.19 3.65 13.12
N PRO A 35 2.62 4.92 13.25
CA PRO A 35 1.79 5.93 13.89
C PRO A 35 0.50 6.23 13.12
N LEU A 36 0.53 6.24 11.79
CA LEU A 36 -0.67 6.47 10.98
C LEU A 36 -1.62 5.26 11.04
N TYR A 37 -1.08 4.05 11.02
CA TYR A 37 -1.88 2.84 11.23
C TYR A 37 -2.56 2.86 12.59
N ALA A 38 -1.83 3.25 13.66
CA ALA A 38 -2.39 3.39 15.00
C ALA A 38 -3.60 4.34 15.02
N ALA A 39 -3.49 5.50 14.38
CA ALA A 39 -4.58 6.48 14.27
C ALA A 39 -5.79 5.91 13.49
N LEU A 40 -5.53 5.26 12.35
CA LEU A 40 -6.58 4.65 11.53
C LEU A 40 -7.29 3.52 12.30
N ARG A 41 -6.54 2.66 12.98
CA ARG A 41 -7.09 1.58 13.80
C ARG A 41 -7.92 2.11 14.97
N TYR A 42 -7.45 3.18 15.63
CA TYR A 42 -8.20 3.83 16.70
C TYR A 42 -9.53 4.39 16.21
N ILE A 43 -9.53 5.07 15.06
CA ILE A 43 -10.76 5.54 14.43
C ILE A 43 -11.68 4.34 14.10
N ALA A 44 -11.10 3.27 13.53
CA ALA A 44 -11.85 2.08 13.18
C ALA A 44 -12.50 1.41 14.39
N GLN A 45 -11.85 1.38 15.54
CA GLN A 45 -12.41 0.82 16.78
C GLN A 45 -13.76 1.45 17.19
N ASN A 46 -13.96 2.74 16.90
CA ASN A 46 -15.23 3.41 17.21
C ASN A 46 -16.41 2.92 16.35
N PHE A 47 -16.15 2.21 15.26
CA PHE A 47 -17.16 1.66 14.35
C PHE A 47 -17.36 0.14 14.52
N ILE A 48 -16.63 -0.48 15.45
CA ILE A 48 -16.68 -1.93 15.67
C ILE A 48 -17.48 -2.19 16.95
N GLY A 49 -18.82 -2.30 16.82
CA GLY A 49 -19.71 -2.73 17.91
C GLY A 49 -19.98 -4.23 17.88
N SER A 50 -19.83 -4.87 16.72
CA SER A 50 -20.14 -6.28 16.48
C SER A 50 -19.23 -6.89 15.41
N THR A 51 -19.18 -8.23 15.35
CA THR A 51 -18.39 -8.94 14.30
C THR A 51 -18.84 -8.66 12.86
N PRO A 52 -20.12 -8.43 12.53
CA PRO A 52 -20.54 -7.97 11.22
C PRO A 52 -19.91 -6.64 10.75
N ASP A 53 -19.52 -5.77 11.67
CA ASP A 53 -18.96 -4.44 11.34
C ASP A 53 -17.60 -4.55 10.64
N PHE A 54 -16.89 -5.67 10.82
CA PHE A 54 -15.67 -5.96 10.04
C PHE A 54 -15.88 -6.00 8.53
N THR A 55 -17.12 -6.22 8.09
CA THR A 55 -17.46 -6.20 6.65
C THR A 55 -17.13 -4.85 6.02
N LEU A 56 -17.38 -3.73 6.72
CA LEU A 56 -17.04 -2.39 6.21
C LEU A 56 -15.54 -2.26 5.91
N PHE A 57 -14.69 -2.70 6.83
CA PHE A 57 -13.23 -2.60 6.65
C PHE A 57 -12.72 -3.51 5.53
N ARG A 58 -13.34 -4.69 5.34
CA ARG A 58 -13.03 -5.56 4.20
C ARG A 58 -13.44 -4.95 2.88
N VAL A 59 -14.59 -4.26 2.83
CA VAL A 59 -15.00 -3.52 1.62
C VAL A 59 -13.96 -2.42 1.30
N VAL A 60 -13.51 -1.67 2.31
CA VAL A 60 -12.45 -0.67 2.13
C VAL A 60 -11.15 -1.31 1.64
N SER A 61 -10.75 -2.46 2.19
CA SER A 61 -9.60 -3.23 1.71
C SER A 61 -9.74 -3.63 0.23
N VAL A 62 -10.89 -4.20 -0.13
CA VAL A 62 -11.15 -4.63 -1.52
C VAL A 62 -11.11 -3.45 -2.47
N LEU A 63 -11.71 -2.32 -2.12
CA LEU A 63 -11.65 -1.08 -2.92
C LEU A 63 -10.21 -0.58 -3.06
N SER A 64 -9.41 -0.67 -2.01
CA SER A 64 -7.98 -0.32 -2.05
C SER A 64 -7.18 -1.26 -2.96
N ILE A 65 -7.48 -2.57 -2.94
CA ILE A 65 -6.85 -3.56 -3.83
C ILE A 65 -7.25 -3.31 -5.29
N ILE A 66 -8.52 -3.02 -5.57
CA ILE A 66 -8.98 -2.65 -6.91
C ILE A 66 -8.25 -1.38 -7.40
N SER A 67 -8.15 -0.38 -6.55
CA SER A 67 -7.42 0.86 -6.86
C SER A 67 -5.94 0.59 -7.12
N LEU A 68 -5.32 -0.32 -6.37
CA LEU A 68 -3.95 -0.78 -6.61
C LEU A 68 -3.82 -1.47 -7.97
N GLY A 69 -4.76 -2.33 -8.34
CA GLY A 69 -4.81 -2.96 -9.68
C GLY A 69 -4.90 -1.94 -10.81
N CYS A 70 -5.78 -0.95 -10.66
CA CYS A 70 -5.88 0.17 -11.61
C CYS A 70 -4.57 0.98 -11.69
N TYR A 71 -3.97 1.30 -10.54
CA TYR A 71 -2.69 2.00 -10.51
C TYR A 71 -1.59 1.20 -11.24
N LEU A 72 -1.47 -0.10 -10.96
CA LEU A 72 -0.50 -0.98 -11.61
C LEU A 72 -0.71 -1.05 -13.12
N PHE A 73 -1.95 -1.09 -13.59
CA PHE A 73 -2.25 -1.03 -15.03
C PHE A 73 -1.67 0.23 -15.67
N PHE A 74 -1.94 1.42 -15.10
CA PHE A 74 -1.43 2.67 -15.64
C PHE A 74 0.10 2.77 -15.52
N PHE A 75 0.67 2.26 -14.43
CA PHE A 75 2.12 2.21 -14.23
C PHE A 75 2.79 1.34 -15.30
N LEU A 76 2.33 0.10 -15.51
CA LEU A 76 2.91 -0.82 -16.50
C LEU A 76 2.73 -0.32 -17.94
N LYS A 77 1.57 0.28 -18.25
CA LYS A 77 1.34 0.94 -19.53
C LYS A 77 2.34 2.07 -19.77
N ARG A 78 2.61 2.89 -18.75
CA ARG A 78 3.55 3.99 -18.84
C ARG A 78 5.00 3.54 -18.93
N ALA A 79 5.38 2.54 -18.16
CA ALA A 79 6.69 1.90 -18.21
C ALA A 79 6.91 1.04 -19.46
N GLN A 80 5.92 1.00 -20.38
CA GLN A 80 5.95 0.22 -21.62
C GLN A 80 6.31 -1.27 -21.40
N PHE A 81 5.70 -1.86 -20.37
CA PHE A 81 5.90 -3.28 -20.07
C PHE A 81 5.63 -4.15 -21.30
N PRO A 82 6.52 -5.10 -21.64
CA PRO A 82 6.41 -5.93 -22.84
C PRO A 82 5.15 -6.80 -22.79
N GLY A 83 4.57 -7.11 -23.98
CA GLY A 83 3.35 -7.92 -24.12
C GLY A 83 2.08 -7.11 -24.39
N GLY A 84 2.19 -5.78 -24.48
CA GLY A 84 1.08 -4.90 -24.90
C GLY A 84 -0.10 -4.85 -23.90
N VAL A 85 -1.27 -4.47 -24.41
CA VAL A 85 -2.48 -4.24 -23.59
C VAL A 85 -2.86 -5.49 -22.77
N MET A 86 -2.72 -6.68 -23.34
CA MET A 86 -3.05 -7.93 -22.66
C MET A 86 -2.19 -8.09 -21.38
N ALA A 87 -0.87 -7.88 -21.49
CA ALA A 87 0.04 -7.97 -20.35
C ALA A 87 -0.27 -6.90 -19.30
N TRP A 88 -0.59 -5.66 -19.71
CA TRP A 88 -0.95 -4.57 -18.79
C TRP A 88 -2.25 -4.83 -18.03
N CYS A 89 -3.18 -5.62 -18.58
CA CYS A 89 -4.41 -5.99 -17.89
C CYS A 89 -4.21 -7.21 -16.98
N VAL A 90 -3.56 -8.26 -17.50
CA VAL A 90 -3.44 -9.54 -16.79
C VAL A 90 -2.46 -9.46 -15.61
N THR A 91 -1.32 -8.80 -15.79
CA THR A 91 -0.29 -8.73 -14.73
C THR A 91 -0.81 -8.08 -13.43
N PRO A 92 -1.49 -6.91 -13.44
CA PRO A 92 -2.07 -6.34 -12.21
C PRO A 92 -3.08 -7.27 -11.55
N VAL A 93 -3.94 -7.95 -12.33
CA VAL A 93 -4.91 -8.90 -11.79
C VAL A 93 -4.19 -10.04 -11.07
N LEU A 94 -3.19 -10.65 -11.72
CA LEU A 94 -2.41 -11.73 -11.12
C LEU A 94 -1.70 -11.28 -9.85
N LEU A 95 -1.10 -10.07 -9.84
CA LEU A 95 -0.44 -9.50 -8.68
C LEU A 95 -1.44 -9.27 -7.53
N CYS A 96 -2.62 -8.72 -7.81
CA CYS A 96 -3.65 -8.51 -6.80
C CYS A 96 -4.27 -9.81 -6.28
N CYS A 97 -4.19 -10.90 -7.05
CA CYS A 97 -4.62 -12.24 -6.63
C CYS A 97 -3.56 -13.03 -5.86
N LEU A 98 -2.32 -12.50 -5.71
CA LEU A 98 -1.31 -13.17 -4.89
C LEU A 98 -1.83 -13.35 -3.45
N PRO A 99 -1.52 -14.49 -2.80
CA PRO A 99 -1.99 -14.78 -1.45
C PRO A 99 -1.67 -13.67 -0.44
N SER A 100 -0.52 -13.00 -0.58
CA SER A 100 -0.10 -11.89 0.28
C SER A 100 -1.01 -10.66 0.15
N ILE A 101 -1.46 -10.33 -1.06
CA ILE A 101 -2.39 -9.21 -1.30
C ILE A 101 -3.83 -9.62 -0.96
N ALA A 102 -4.23 -10.85 -1.29
CA ALA A 102 -5.55 -11.39 -0.94
C ALA A 102 -5.77 -11.41 0.59
N LEU A 103 -4.71 -11.61 1.36
CA LEU A 103 -4.75 -11.56 2.82
C LEU A 103 -5.18 -10.18 3.34
N PHE A 104 -4.78 -9.09 2.67
CA PHE A 104 -5.21 -7.73 3.05
C PHE A 104 -6.72 -7.55 2.89
N GLY A 105 -7.35 -8.22 1.93
CA GLY A 105 -8.80 -8.23 1.77
C GLY A 105 -9.52 -9.15 2.76
N ALA A 106 -8.86 -10.23 3.22
CA ALA A 106 -9.45 -11.17 4.16
C ALA A 106 -9.44 -10.64 5.60
N TRP A 107 -8.37 -9.97 6.02
CA TRP A 107 -8.21 -9.42 7.37
C TRP A 107 -8.71 -7.99 7.43
N ALA A 108 -9.75 -7.76 8.23
CA ALA A 108 -10.33 -6.43 8.38
C ALA A 108 -9.34 -5.42 8.96
N THR A 109 -8.47 -5.85 9.87
CA THR A 109 -7.40 -5.00 10.45
C THR A 109 -6.32 -4.59 9.46
N CYS A 110 -6.16 -5.33 8.35
CA CYS A 110 -5.19 -4.99 7.30
C CYS A 110 -5.74 -3.99 6.27
N PHE A 111 -6.91 -3.39 6.50
CA PHE A 111 -7.60 -2.50 5.56
C PHE A 111 -6.75 -1.37 4.96
N PRO A 112 -5.73 -0.78 5.63
CA PRO A 112 -4.95 0.31 5.04
C PRO A 112 -3.67 -0.18 4.32
N TYR A 113 -3.35 -1.48 4.30
CA TYR A 113 -2.06 -1.96 3.76
C TYR A 113 -1.96 -1.82 2.25
N ALA A 114 -3.04 -2.12 1.51
CA ALA A 114 -3.06 -1.88 0.06
C ALA A 114 -2.97 -0.39 -0.28
N THR A 115 -3.58 0.49 0.56
CA THR A 115 -3.44 1.94 0.45
C THR A 115 -2.00 2.39 0.69
N SER A 116 -1.26 1.75 1.59
CA SER A 116 0.17 2.04 1.80
C SER A 116 0.99 1.76 0.53
N ILE A 117 0.74 0.65 -0.18
CA ILE A 117 1.39 0.37 -1.48
C ILE A 117 1.03 1.43 -2.52
N LEU A 118 -0.24 1.86 -2.57
CA LEU A 118 -0.69 2.94 -3.46
C LEU A 118 0.05 4.26 -3.17
N LEU A 119 0.22 4.62 -1.90
CA LEU A 119 0.96 5.82 -1.50
C LEU A 119 2.43 5.73 -1.92
N ALA A 120 3.06 4.57 -1.75
CA ALA A 120 4.44 4.34 -2.21
C ALA A 120 4.55 4.48 -3.74
N GLY A 121 3.61 3.91 -4.49
CA GLY A 121 3.55 4.04 -5.95
C GLY A 121 3.27 5.48 -6.39
N ALA A 122 2.33 6.17 -5.73
CA ALA A 122 2.02 7.57 -6.00
C ALA A 122 3.23 8.47 -5.71
N SER A 123 3.98 8.20 -4.64
CA SER A 123 5.25 8.87 -4.33
C SER A 123 6.24 8.73 -5.48
N TYR A 124 6.47 7.50 -5.95
CA TYR A 124 7.34 7.22 -7.09
C TYR A 124 6.88 7.98 -8.35
N SER A 125 5.58 7.88 -8.67
CA SER A 125 5.00 8.52 -9.85
C SER A 125 5.09 10.06 -9.78
N THR A 126 4.90 10.64 -8.61
CA THR A 126 5.01 12.09 -8.40
C THR A 126 6.44 12.56 -8.64
N LEU A 127 7.43 11.83 -8.13
CA LEU A 127 8.83 12.17 -8.29
C LEU A 127 9.28 12.13 -9.76
N ASN A 128 8.92 11.06 -10.48
CA ASN A 128 9.50 10.79 -11.79
C ASN A 128 8.64 11.27 -12.96
N TYR A 129 7.33 11.37 -12.78
CA TYR A 129 6.42 11.60 -13.89
C TYR A 129 5.63 12.90 -13.82
N CYS A 130 5.57 13.57 -12.69
CA CYS A 130 4.78 14.78 -12.55
C CYS A 130 5.57 16.02 -12.98
N THR A 131 5.74 16.22 -14.31
CA THR A 131 6.52 17.32 -14.89
C THR A 131 5.90 18.72 -14.73
N LYS A 132 4.60 18.78 -14.42
CA LYS A 132 3.86 20.05 -14.26
C LYS A 132 4.16 20.78 -12.95
N LEU A 133 4.64 20.06 -11.93
CA LEU A 133 5.02 20.67 -10.66
C LEU A 133 6.46 21.16 -10.70
N ARG A 134 6.75 22.20 -9.89
CA ARG A 134 8.13 22.62 -9.65
C ARG A 134 8.92 21.48 -9.00
N GLU A 135 10.21 21.37 -9.25
CA GLU A 135 11.06 20.28 -8.75
C GLU A 135 10.98 20.11 -7.24
N ILE A 136 11.06 21.23 -6.49
CA ILE A 136 10.95 21.20 -5.02
C ILE A 136 9.59 20.66 -4.59
N SER A 137 8.50 21.10 -5.24
CA SER A 137 7.14 20.62 -4.90
C SER A 137 6.97 19.12 -5.18
N ARG A 138 7.54 18.62 -6.29
CA ARG A 138 7.54 17.18 -6.61
C ARG A 138 8.27 16.38 -5.55
N PHE A 139 9.47 16.84 -5.18
CA PHE A 139 10.28 16.16 -4.18
C PHE A 139 9.56 16.13 -2.82
N VAL A 140 9.10 17.29 -2.35
CA VAL A 140 8.38 17.38 -1.06
C VAL A 140 7.13 16.50 -1.05
N SER A 141 6.30 16.56 -2.11
CA SER A 141 5.09 15.74 -2.20
C SER A 141 5.42 14.24 -2.22
N SER A 142 6.47 13.85 -2.94
CA SER A 142 6.93 12.47 -2.98
C SER A 142 7.39 11.99 -1.60
N VAL A 143 8.21 12.79 -0.89
CA VAL A 143 8.67 12.45 0.45
C VAL A 143 7.51 12.33 1.43
N VAL A 144 6.53 13.24 1.38
CA VAL A 144 5.33 13.18 2.23
C VAL A 144 4.53 11.91 1.96
N LEU A 145 4.26 11.57 0.69
CA LEU A 145 3.53 10.35 0.34
C LEU A 145 4.27 9.09 0.80
N LEU A 146 5.58 9.06 0.66
CA LEU A 146 6.41 7.95 1.11
C LEU A 146 6.40 7.83 2.64
N ALA A 147 6.54 8.94 3.35
CA ALA A 147 6.46 8.97 4.81
C ALA A 147 5.10 8.48 5.32
N LEU A 148 3.99 8.87 4.69
CA LEU A 148 2.65 8.37 5.00
C LEU A 148 2.54 6.86 4.76
N SER A 149 3.12 6.36 3.67
CA SER A 149 3.16 4.92 3.39
C SER A 149 3.90 4.16 4.49
N PHE A 150 5.11 4.59 4.88
CA PHE A 150 5.88 3.98 5.97
C PHE A 150 5.17 4.09 7.32
N ALA A 151 4.46 5.19 7.58
CA ALA A 151 3.72 5.40 8.81
C ALA A 151 2.48 4.48 8.94
N ILE A 152 2.00 3.90 7.82
CA ILE A 152 0.98 2.84 7.84
C ILE A 152 1.66 1.48 8.06
N TYR A 153 2.56 1.08 7.18
CA TYR A 153 3.22 -0.22 7.27
C TYR A 153 4.53 -0.24 6.48
N GLN A 154 5.65 -0.37 7.18
CA GLN A 154 6.99 -0.27 6.60
C GLN A 154 7.24 -1.26 5.44
N PRO A 155 6.90 -2.57 5.55
CA PRO A 155 7.13 -3.50 4.44
C PRO A 155 6.42 -3.10 3.15
N THR A 156 5.20 -2.56 3.24
CA THR A 156 4.47 -2.10 2.05
C THR A 156 4.99 -0.78 1.51
N GLY A 157 5.55 0.07 2.36
CA GLY A 157 6.24 1.30 1.96
C GLY A 157 7.48 1.02 1.10
N MET A 158 8.16 -0.13 1.31
CA MET A 158 9.27 -0.58 0.46
C MET A 158 8.87 -0.84 -1.00
N ALA A 159 7.57 -0.91 -1.30
CA ALA A 159 7.10 -0.99 -2.69
C ALA A 159 7.58 0.18 -3.57
N PHE A 160 7.91 1.35 -2.98
CA PHE A 160 8.59 2.43 -3.71
C PHE A 160 9.84 1.95 -4.45
N ALA A 161 10.70 1.19 -3.76
CA ALA A 161 11.92 0.63 -4.35
C ALA A 161 11.60 -0.39 -5.46
N LEU A 162 10.53 -1.17 -5.30
CA LEU A 162 10.08 -2.10 -6.34
C LEU A 162 9.60 -1.35 -7.60
N PHE A 163 8.83 -0.27 -7.46
CA PHE A 163 8.41 0.57 -8.59
C PHE A 163 9.61 1.17 -9.30
N MET A 164 10.59 1.68 -8.55
CA MET A 164 11.84 2.20 -9.09
C MET A 164 12.63 1.13 -9.86
N LEU A 165 12.77 -0.07 -9.30
CA LEU A 165 13.47 -1.17 -9.95
C LEU A 165 12.78 -1.61 -11.24
N ILE A 166 11.46 -1.79 -11.21
CA ILE A 166 10.66 -2.19 -12.38
C ILE A 166 10.82 -1.16 -13.51
N ASP A 167 10.64 0.12 -13.19
CA ASP A 167 10.75 1.20 -14.19
C ASP A 167 12.15 1.28 -14.78
N ASN A 168 13.20 1.19 -13.95
CA ASN A 168 14.58 1.18 -14.44
C ASN A 168 14.88 -0.06 -15.31
N CYS A 169 14.40 -1.25 -14.94
CA CYS A 169 14.58 -2.47 -15.73
C CYS A 169 13.85 -2.39 -17.08
N LEU A 170 12.70 -1.73 -17.15
CA LEU A 170 11.90 -1.64 -18.38
C LEU A 170 12.39 -0.52 -19.31
N ASN A 171 12.79 0.62 -18.76
CA ASN A 171 13.21 1.77 -19.55
C ASN A 171 14.67 1.73 -20.00
N ASP A 172 15.50 0.90 -19.39
CA ASP A 172 16.91 0.80 -19.73
C ASP A 172 17.16 -0.50 -20.52
N SER A 173 16.99 -0.45 -21.85
CA SER A 173 17.37 -1.54 -22.77
C SER A 173 18.88 -1.82 -22.75
N GLN A 174 19.66 -0.98 -22.07
CA GLN A 174 21.06 -1.19 -21.70
C GLN A 174 21.18 -0.93 -20.20
N LEU A 175 21.00 -1.95 -19.38
CA LEU A 175 21.20 -1.93 -17.93
C LEU A 175 22.53 -1.24 -17.57
N LYS A 176 22.48 0.07 -17.41
CA LYS A 176 23.56 0.83 -16.84
C LYS A 176 23.51 0.63 -15.33
N TYR A 177 24.00 -0.52 -14.86
CA TYR A 177 24.13 -0.85 -13.43
C TYR A 177 24.65 0.32 -12.58
N LYS A 178 25.47 1.20 -13.17
CA LYS A 178 25.96 2.43 -12.54
C LYS A 178 24.85 3.42 -12.14
N LYS A 179 23.74 3.48 -12.90
CA LYS A 179 22.63 4.41 -12.57
C LYS A 179 21.82 3.85 -11.41
N ILE A 180 21.47 2.56 -11.46
CA ILE A 180 20.74 1.88 -10.39
C ILE A 180 21.50 1.99 -9.06
N PHE A 181 22.82 1.76 -9.08
CA PHE A 181 23.66 1.90 -7.88
C PHE A 181 23.68 3.33 -7.32
N LYS A 182 23.73 4.33 -8.20
CA LYS A 182 23.72 5.73 -7.81
C LYS A 182 22.38 6.13 -7.18
N ASP A 183 21.26 5.66 -7.74
CA ASP A 183 19.91 5.97 -7.26
C ASP A 183 19.62 5.28 -5.91
N VAL A 184 20.15 4.06 -5.70
CA VAL A 184 20.05 3.34 -4.41
C VAL A 184 20.88 3.99 -3.31
N ILE A 185 22.09 4.49 -3.62
CA ILE A 185 22.96 5.16 -2.62
C ILE A 185 22.38 6.51 -2.17
N VAL A 186 21.60 7.18 -2.99
CA VAL A 186 20.93 8.46 -2.62
C VAL A 186 19.78 8.23 -1.63
N ILE A 187 19.27 6.99 -1.50
CA ILE A 187 18.15 6.64 -0.61
C ILE A 187 18.66 6.09 0.73
N ALA A 188 19.90 5.65 0.83
CA ALA A 188 20.55 5.15 2.04
C ALA A 188 21.27 6.29 2.80
#